data_26f836479d0f10df1e9cdec372752998
#
_entry.id   26f836479d0f10df1e9cdec372752998
#
_cell.length_a   1.000
_cell.length_b   1.000
_cell.length_c   1.000
_cell.angle_alpha   90.00
_cell.angle_beta   90.00
_cell.angle_gamma   90.00
#
_symmetry.space_group_name_H-M   'P 1'
#
loop_
_entity.id
_entity.type
_entity.pdbx_description
1 polymer ?
#
loop_
_entity_poly.entity_id
_entity_poly.type
_entity_poly.pdbx_seq_one_letter_code
_entity_poly.pdbx_strand_id
1 'polypeptide(L)'
;MANIYIDLGLSSGTYWKETNESGFYNYDNAVSKFGNKLPTKDQFEELKNECEWTWTGNGYKVTGPNGESITLPAAGYRDCNGDVRGVGTGGYYWSSTPYDSGYAWDLYFYSSGVDMSYGGRCCGRSVRLVQ
;
A
#
# COMPACT_ATOMS: atom_id res chain seq x y z
N MET A 1 13.19 14.49 -9.10
CA MET A 1 12.84 14.13 -7.73
C MET A 1 13.58 12.89 -7.30
N ALA A 2 14.25 12.97 -6.18
CA ALA A 2 14.93 11.83 -5.62
C ALA A 2 13.91 10.81 -5.11
N ASN A 3 14.20 9.52 -5.31
CA ASN A 3 13.42 8.45 -4.72
C ASN A 3 13.98 8.18 -3.32
N ILE A 4 13.22 8.58 -2.31
CA ILE A 4 13.63 8.43 -0.92
C ILE A 4 12.92 7.21 -0.32
N TYR A 5 13.73 6.28 0.17
CA TYR A 5 13.25 5.09 0.86
C TYR A 5 13.68 5.17 2.31
N ILE A 6 12.75 4.88 3.20
CA ILE A 6 12.91 5.03 4.64
C ILE A 6 13.19 3.68 5.27
N ASP A 7 14.24 3.62 6.08
CA ASP A 7 14.54 2.46 6.92
C ASP A 7 13.70 2.58 8.20
N LEU A 8 12.69 1.72 8.32
CA LEU A 8 11.81 1.69 9.49
C LEU A 8 12.32 0.76 10.58
N GLY A 9 13.43 0.06 10.35
CA GLY A 9 13.94 -0.91 11.31
C GLY A 9 13.21 -2.24 11.27
N LEU A 10 12.64 -2.62 10.12
CA LEU A 10 11.91 -3.86 9.99
C LEU A 10 12.85 -5.07 9.99
N SER A 11 12.36 -6.20 10.48
CA SER A 11 13.13 -7.43 10.61
C SER A 11 13.75 -7.93 9.30
N SER A 12 13.03 -7.73 8.20
CA SER A 12 13.50 -8.15 6.87
C SER A 12 14.55 -7.21 6.27
N GLY A 13 14.70 -6.00 6.84
CA GLY A 13 15.56 -4.98 6.24
C GLY A 13 14.92 -4.25 5.07
N THR A 14 13.63 -4.46 4.82
CA THR A 14 12.91 -3.77 3.74
C THR A 14 12.78 -2.28 4.05
N TYR A 15 13.09 -1.46 3.04
CA TYR A 15 12.88 0.00 3.11
C TYR A 15 11.60 0.33 2.36
N TRP A 16 10.86 1.32 2.85
CA TRP A 16 9.61 1.76 2.24
C TRP A 16 9.76 3.16 1.67
N LYS A 17 9.26 3.36 0.46
CA LYS A 17 9.32 4.67 -0.18
C LYS A 17 8.53 5.69 0.65
N GLU A 18 9.00 6.93 0.64
CA GLU A 18 8.44 8.02 1.45
C GLU A 18 7.03 8.41 1.00
N THR A 19 6.74 8.32 -0.31
CA THR A 19 5.47 8.76 -0.88
C THR A 19 4.88 7.71 -1.81
N ASN A 20 3.56 7.81 -2.03
CA ASN A 20 2.89 7.00 -3.04
C ASN A 20 3.38 7.34 -4.45
N GLU A 21 3.31 6.36 -5.34
CA GLU A 21 3.34 6.64 -6.76
C GLU A 21 2.09 7.41 -7.16
N SER A 22 2.19 8.24 -8.19
CA SER A 22 1.12 9.12 -8.60
C SER A 22 -0.04 8.33 -9.21
N GLY A 23 -1.26 8.60 -8.75
CA GLY A 23 -2.48 8.03 -9.33
C GLY A 23 -2.81 6.62 -8.87
N PHE A 24 -3.68 5.99 -9.65
CA PHE A 24 -4.14 4.62 -9.39
C PHE A 24 -3.67 3.73 -10.54
N TYR A 25 -3.43 2.46 -10.21
CA TYR A 25 -3.00 1.46 -11.18
C TYR A 25 -3.88 0.22 -11.05
N ASN A 26 -4.28 -0.37 -12.18
CA ASN A 26 -4.83 -1.71 -12.09
C ASN A 26 -3.69 -2.70 -11.81
N TYR A 27 -4.04 -3.91 -11.42
CA TYR A 27 -3.03 -4.87 -10.96
C TYR A 27 -1.98 -5.18 -12.03
N ASP A 28 -2.41 -5.44 -13.26
CA ASP A 28 -1.49 -5.80 -14.34
C ASP A 28 -0.52 -4.66 -14.65
N ASN A 29 -1.00 -3.43 -14.66
CA ASN A 29 -0.16 -2.25 -14.87
C ASN A 29 0.82 -2.03 -13.72
N ALA A 30 0.38 -2.25 -12.48
CA ALA A 30 1.25 -2.12 -11.32
C ALA A 30 2.40 -3.13 -11.37
N VAL A 31 2.10 -4.38 -11.66
CA VAL A 31 3.11 -5.44 -11.79
C VAL A 31 4.05 -5.17 -12.94
N SER A 32 3.50 -4.78 -14.09
CA SER A 32 4.29 -4.52 -15.29
C SER A 32 5.24 -3.34 -15.09
N LYS A 33 4.77 -2.28 -14.44
CA LYS A 33 5.54 -1.05 -14.28
C LYS A 33 6.57 -1.13 -13.17
N PHE A 34 6.22 -1.75 -12.04
CA PHE A 34 7.04 -1.68 -10.83
C PHE A 34 7.77 -2.98 -10.50
N GLY A 35 7.31 -4.10 -11.02
CA GLY A 35 7.99 -5.38 -10.85
C GLY A 35 8.24 -5.73 -9.39
N ASN A 36 9.48 -6.07 -9.07
CA ASN A 36 9.86 -6.47 -7.70
C ASN A 36 9.92 -5.33 -6.70
N LYS A 37 9.69 -4.09 -7.12
CA LYS A 37 9.56 -2.96 -6.20
C LYS A 37 8.14 -2.82 -5.66
N LEU A 38 7.17 -3.52 -6.25
CA LEU A 38 5.83 -3.60 -5.70
C LEU A 38 5.84 -4.56 -4.51
N PRO A 39 5.37 -4.13 -3.32
CA PRO A 39 5.48 -4.97 -2.13
C PRO A 39 4.73 -6.27 -2.26
N THR A 40 5.27 -7.34 -1.68
CA THR A 40 4.55 -8.61 -1.56
C THR A 40 3.53 -8.53 -0.42
N LYS A 41 2.61 -9.49 -0.39
CA LYS A 41 1.69 -9.66 0.73
C LYS A 41 2.46 -9.76 2.06
N ASP A 42 3.54 -10.55 2.07
CA ASP A 42 4.34 -10.75 3.29
C ASP A 42 5.01 -9.45 3.74
N GLN A 43 5.47 -8.62 2.82
CA GLN A 43 6.06 -7.33 3.16
C GLN A 43 5.02 -6.38 3.76
N PHE A 44 3.79 -6.39 3.26
CA PHE A 44 2.71 -5.62 3.88
C PHE A 44 2.35 -6.17 5.26
N GLU A 45 2.33 -7.48 5.43
CA GLU A 45 2.05 -8.09 6.73
C GLU A 45 3.12 -7.74 7.75
N GLU A 46 4.38 -7.71 7.35
CA GLU A 46 5.47 -7.23 8.20
C GLU A 46 5.24 -5.78 8.61
N LEU A 47 4.93 -4.92 7.66
CA LEU A 47 4.65 -3.51 7.93
C LEU A 47 3.49 -3.36 8.91
N LYS A 48 2.44 -4.14 8.72
CA LYS A 48 1.27 -4.13 9.59
C LYS A 48 1.61 -4.60 10.99
N ASN A 49 2.41 -5.65 11.12
CA ASN A 49 2.64 -6.32 12.41
C ASN A 49 3.79 -5.71 13.22
N GLU A 50 4.80 -5.14 12.58
CA GLU A 50 5.98 -4.61 13.27
C GLU A 50 5.94 -3.12 13.54
N CYS A 51 4.99 -2.41 12.98
CA CYS A 51 4.88 -0.96 13.11
C CYS A 51 3.67 -0.54 13.92
N GLU A 52 3.75 0.67 14.48
CA GLU A 52 2.61 1.32 15.13
C GLU A 52 1.85 2.15 14.09
N TRP A 53 0.54 1.97 14.03
CA TRP A 53 -0.32 2.64 13.06
C TRP A 53 -1.21 3.66 13.77
N THR A 54 -1.11 4.92 13.36
CA THR A 54 -1.86 6.02 13.97
C THR A 54 -2.68 6.73 12.90
N TRP A 55 -4.01 6.73 13.08
CA TRP A 55 -4.90 7.42 12.15
C TRP A 55 -4.73 8.93 12.30
N THR A 56 -4.52 9.63 11.17
CA THR A 56 -4.25 11.07 11.17
C THR A 56 -5.44 11.92 10.71
N GLY A 57 -6.56 11.27 10.38
CA GLY A 57 -7.75 11.94 9.83
C GLY A 57 -7.90 11.70 8.32
N ASN A 58 -6.83 11.43 7.61
CA ASN A 58 -6.86 11.19 6.16
C ASN A 58 -5.87 10.11 5.71
N GLY A 59 -5.41 9.29 6.64
CA GLY A 59 -4.47 8.21 6.38
C GLY A 59 -3.86 7.70 7.65
N TYR A 60 -2.86 6.84 7.53
CA TYR A 60 -2.13 6.32 8.68
C TYR A 60 -0.69 6.78 8.68
N LYS A 61 -0.23 7.24 9.84
CA LYS A 61 1.19 7.36 10.14
C LYS A 61 1.65 5.99 10.63
N VAL A 62 2.64 5.42 9.96
CA VAL A 62 3.17 4.09 10.24
C VAL A 62 4.58 4.26 10.79
N THR A 63 4.75 3.99 12.08
CA THR A 63 6.00 4.19 12.80
C THR A 63 6.69 2.86 13.03
N GLY A 64 7.90 2.73 12.54
CA GLY A 64 8.70 1.51 12.68
C GLY A 64 9.36 1.38 14.05
N PRO A 65 9.92 0.20 14.34
CA PRO A 65 10.58 -0.05 15.62
C PRO A 65 11.76 0.87 15.91
N ASN A 66 12.36 1.48 14.89
CA ASN A 66 13.46 2.43 15.08
C ASN A 66 13.01 3.88 15.27
N GLY A 67 11.69 4.13 15.28
CA GLY A 67 11.13 5.48 15.47
C GLY A 67 10.92 6.27 14.18
N GLU A 68 11.44 5.81 13.06
CA GLU A 68 11.17 6.44 11.75
C GLU A 68 9.76 6.10 11.28
N SER A 69 9.19 6.93 10.43
CA SER A 69 7.80 6.75 10.01
C SER A 69 7.59 7.11 8.54
N ILE A 70 6.53 6.54 7.99
CA ILE A 70 5.97 6.92 6.69
C ILE A 70 4.48 7.19 6.89
N THR A 71 3.86 7.88 5.93
CA THR A 71 2.42 8.09 5.93
C THR A 71 1.81 7.41 4.71
N LEU A 72 0.76 6.63 4.94
CA LEU A 72 -0.02 6.02 3.87
C LEU A 72 -1.34 6.77 3.74
N PRO A 73 -1.51 7.60 2.70
CA PRO A 73 -2.77 8.33 2.51
C PRO A 73 -3.97 7.43 2.26
N ALA A 74 -5.14 7.84 2.78
CA ALA A 74 -6.41 7.24 2.44
C ALA A 74 -6.87 7.80 1.10
N ALA A 75 -6.23 7.38 0.03
CA ALA A 75 -6.46 7.92 -1.31
C ALA A 75 -7.66 7.30 -2.02
N GLY A 76 -8.31 6.30 -1.39
CA GLY A 76 -9.41 5.58 -2.02
C GLY A 76 -8.94 4.64 -3.12
N TYR A 77 -9.84 4.36 -4.04
CA TYR A 77 -9.56 3.50 -5.18
C TYR A 77 -10.43 3.90 -6.36
N ARG A 78 -10.08 3.41 -7.54
CA ARG A 78 -10.92 3.54 -8.74
C ARG A 78 -11.58 2.19 -9.01
N ASP A 79 -12.90 2.16 -9.10
CA ASP A 79 -13.60 0.90 -9.38
C ASP A 79 -13.45 0.52 -10.86
N CYS A 80 -13.96 -0.67 -11.23
CA CYS A 80 -13.82 -1.17 -12.60
C CYS A 80 -14.60 -0.37 -13.63
N ASN A 81 -15.52 0.48 -13.19
CA ASN A 81 -16.26 1.41 -14.05
C ASN A 81 -15.52 2.74 -14.24
N GLY A 82 -14.41 2.95 -13.52
CA GLY A 82 -13.62 4.17 -13.60
C GLY A 82 -13.97 5.22 -12.56
N ASP A 83 -14.91 4.95 -11.66
CA ASP A 83 -15.30 5.90 -10.63
C ASP A 83 -14.35 5.82 -9.44
N VAL A 84 -13.96 6.98 -8.92
CA VAL A 84 -13.10 7.05 -7.71
C VAL A 84 -13.98 7.05 -6.48
N ARG A 85 -13.63 6.20 -5.51
CA ARG A 85 -14.40 5.99 -4.29
C ARG A 85 -13.51 6.00 -3.07
N GLY A 86 -14.07 6.38 -1.92
CA GLY A 86 -13.40 6.24 -0.63
C GLY A 86 -12.28 7.21 -0.34
N VAL A 87 -12.13 8.28 -1.12
CA VAL A 87 -11.09 9.29 -0.88
C VAL A 87 -11.26 9.91 0.50
N GLY A 88 -10.19 9.91 1.28
CA GLY A 88 -10.20 10.44 2.65
C GLY A 88 -10.71 9.46 3.70
N THR A 89 -11.31 8.33 3.32
CA THR A 89 -11.88 7.36 4.26
C THR A 89 -11.17 6.02 4.24
N GLY A 90 -10.68 5.58 3.08
CA GLY A 90 -10.01 4.29 2.96
C GLY A 90 -8.76 4.34 2.11
N GLY A 91 -7.82 3.46 2.43
CA GLY A 91 -6.62 3.24 1.64
C GLY A 91 -6.60 1.84 1.07
N TYR A 92 -6.18 1.73 -0.18
CA TYR A 92 -6.13 0.48 -0.91
C TYR A 92 -4.83 0.47 -1.70
N TYR A 93 -3.96 -0.50 -1.39
CA TYR A 93 -2.61 -0.55 -1.94
C TYR A 93 -2.35 -1.93 -2.52
N TRP A 94 -1.98 -2.00 -3.80
CA TRP A 94 -1.66 -3.28 -4.43
C TRP A 94 -0.43 -3.92 -3.81
N SER A 95 -0.50 -5.23 -3.54
CA SER A 95 0.68 -6.07 -3.43
C SER A 95 0.99 -6.66 -4.80
N SER A 96 2.17 -7.26 -4.94
CA SER A 96 2.52 -8.02 -6.14
C SER A 96 1.98 -9.46 -6.10
N THR A 97 1.43 -9.89 -4.98
CA THR A 97 1.04 -11.29 -4.76
C THR A 97 -0.35 -11.56 -5.34
N PRO A 98 -0.48 -12.47 -6.32
CA PRO A 98 -1.78 -12.80 -6.87
C PRO A 98 -2.60 -13.62 -5.86
N TYR A 99 -3.93 -13.46 -5.93
CA TYR A 99 -4.86 -14.31 -5.18
C TYR A 99 -5.37 -15.44 -6.08
N ASP A 100 -5.92 -15.08 -7.23
CA ASP A 100 -6.30 -16.01 -8.29
C ASP A 100 -6.27 -15.27 -9.65
N SER A 101 -6.87 -15.84 -10.68
CA SER A 101 -6.82 -15.25 -12.03
C SER A 101 -7.54 -13.91 -12.15
N GLY A 102 -8.47 -13.61 -11.25
CA GLY A 102 -9.25 -12.36 -11.29
C GLY A 102 -8.96 -11.40 -10.16
N TYR A 103 -8.20 -11.83 -9.14
CA TYR A 103 -7.98 -11.06 -7.91
C TYR A 103 -6.52 -11.09 -7.51
N ALA A 104 -6.10 -10.08 -6.74
CA ALA A 104 -4.77 -10.02 -6.15
C ALA A 104 -4.86 -9.47 -4.73
N TRP A 105 -3.87 -9.80 -3.91
CA TRP A 105 -3.82 -9.32 -2.53
C TRP A 105 -3.53 -7.82 -2.49
N ASP A 106 -4.20 -7.11 -1.57
CA ASP A 106 -3.97 -5.71 -1.30
C ASP A 106 -3.93 -5.43 0.20
N LEU A 107 -3.33 -4.30 0.57
CA LEU A 107 -3.48 -3.73 1.89
C LEU A 107 -4.69 -2.81 1.85
N TYR A 108 -5.56 -2.96 2.84
CA TYR A 108 -6.80 -2.19 2.94
C TYR A 108 -6.92 -1.62 4.35
N PHE A 109 -7.30 -0.35 4.44
CA PHE A 109 -7.53 0.26 5.75
C PHE A 109 -8.61 1.33 5.69
N TYR A 110 -9.19 1.60 6.84
CA TYR A 110 -9.99 2.76 7.14
C TYR A 110 -9.74 3.12 8.60
N SER A 111 -10.42 4.14 9.13
CA SER A 111 -10.06 4.72 10.44
C SER A 111 -10.06 3.72 11.60
N SER A 112 -10.78 2.61 11.49
CA SER A 112 -10.91 1.62 12.57
C SER A 112 -9.96 0.43 12.42
N GLY A 113 -9.16 0.35 11.37
CA GLY A 113 -8.22 -0.76 11.26
C GLY A 113 -7.58 -0.94 9.92
N VAL A 114 -6.61 -1.83 9.91
CA VAL A 114 -5.77 -2.18 8.76
C VAL A 114 -5.79 -3.68 8.60
N ASP A 115 -5.94 -4.16 7.37
CA ASP A 115 -5.97 -5.60 7.12
C ASP A 115 -5.47 -5.91 5.70
N MET A 116 -5.10 -7.17 5.49
CA MET A 116 -4.88 -7.67 4.15
C MET A 116 -6.20 -8.17 3.59
N SER A 117 -6.45 -7.83 2.34
CA SER A 117 -7.64 -8.24 1.63
C SER A 117 -7.25 -8.61 0.21
N TYR A 118 -8.21 -8.83 -0.65
CA TYR A 118 -7.96 -9.02 -2.07
C TYR A 118 -9.03 -8.27 -2.85
N GLY A 119 -8.65 -7.82 -4.02
CA GLY A 119 -9.54 -7.03 -4.87
C GLY A 119 -9.42 -7.41 -6.32
N GLY A 120 -10.43 -7.05 -7.10
CA GLY A 120 -10.47 -7.31 -8.53
C GLY A 120 -9.32 -6.61 -9.25
N ARG A 121 -8.68 -7.33 -10.15
CA ARG A 121 -7.50 -6.82 -10.88
C ARG A 121 -7.81 -5.62 -11.76
N CYS A 122 -9.09 -5.43 -12.14
CA CYS A 122 -9.52 -4.27 -12.93
C CYS A 122 -9.57 -2.98 -12.13
N CYS A 123 -9.63 -3.06 -10.80
CA CYS A 123 -9.72 -1.88 -9.95
C CYS A 123 -8.38 -1.14 -9.91
N GLY A 124 -8.44 0.18 -9.83
CA GLY A 124 -7.26 1.01 -9.64
C GLY A 124 -6.97 1.20 -8.15
N ARG A 125 -5.74 0.92 -7.75
CA ARG A 125 -5.29 1.07 -6.38
C ARG A 125 -4.04 1.91 -6.31
N SER A 126 -3.76 2.43 -5.12
CA SER A 126 -2.49 3.12 -4.87
C SER A 126 -1.33 2.14 -4.89
N VAL A 127 -0.14 2.68 -5.14
CA VAL A 127 1.11 1.92 -5.11
C VAL A 127 2.10 2.63 -4.21
N ARG A 128 2.67 1.90 -3.26
CA ARG A 128 3.79 2.34 -2.45
C ARG A 128 4.92 1.34 -2.63
N LEU A 129 6.07 1.81 -3.09
CA LEU A 129 7.19 0.95 -3.45
C LEU A 129 8.05 0.57 -2.25
N VAL A 130 8.79 -0.52 -2.40
CA VAL A 130 9.80 -1.00 -1.43
C VAL A 130 11.16 -1.15 -2.10
N GLN A 131 12.16 -1.27 -1.26
CA GLN A 131 13.53 -1.51 -1.68
C GLN A 131 14.24 -2.44 -0.71
#